data_7031cb8b5a70146fc80dfee922243767
#
_entry.id   7031cb8b5a70146fc80dfee922243767
#
_cell.length_a   1.000
_cell.length_b   1.000
_cell.length_c   1.000
_cell.angle_alpha   90.00
_cell.angle_beta   90.00
_cell.angle_gamma   90.00
#
_symmetry.space_group_name_H-M   'P 1'
#
loop_
_entity.id
_entity.type
_entity.pdbx_description
1 polymer ?
#
loop_
_entity_poly.entity_id
_entity_poly.type
_entity_poly.pdbx_seq_one_letter_code
_entity_poly.pdbx_strand_id
1 'polypeptide(L)'
;MTTYATGNPLGSKDPRDLYDNAENFDAAMNDRVNTTWDDRFGVSRPTMKGYEEQFNDWLDAQGFEPGFLEYVDGSPITVDRPTQLIQRDGNLYSVKRPADFPVNLTGNWSTDQNLLVAQTDQSLRQDLADSDGGTNVGFRSRTVDAKLNELISFADFGAVADYSGIPEYDGNDASRITATDNTTAFSALIAEAISRGDSCVHIPAGHWGIKTGQLNFSNFEKIRIVGDGIDTTIIDFIHEYAPVTGGRYVTNDIAHAIAKFSSGDSIEFSNLTIKGTTKKGLVTGTPGSNWTYEGAVWGFILQNVNRIRLDRVRVEHFNYRGFSMYGPETKEVIINECEGFYNVGSGFWAEDTDSLLVTGGEFAYNGISGEVGTGYGVTGSTRVGNMVVSGGYYHHNYRKGLDTHGVHHFRLLGGLFQANIYSHCDVLRYATDPTG
;
A
#
# COMPACT_ATOMS: atom_id res chain seq x y z
N MET A 1 -29.73 -65.09 -8.62
CA MET A 1 -28.98 -66.16 -9.29
C MET A 1 -29.91 -66.78 -10.34
N THR A 2 -29.41 -67.00 -11.54
CA THR A 2 -30.19 -67.61 -12.64
C THR A 2 -30.62 -69.00 -12.32
N THR A 3 -31.67 -69.50 -13.04
CA THR A 3 -32.33 -70.78 -12.76
C THR A 3 -31.39 -71.99 -12.74
N TYR A 4 -30.44 -72.07 -13.70
CA TYR A 4 -29.51 -73.17 -13.76
C TYR A 4 -28.16 -72.87 -13.10
N ALA A 5 -27.82 -71.58 -12.99
CA ALA A 5 -26.56 -71.07 -12.38
C ALA A 5 -25.36 -71.90 -12.86
N THR A 6 -25.22 -72.06 -14.16
CA THR A 6 -24.29 -73.04 -14.78
C THR A 6 -22.85 -72.77 -14.50
N GLY A 7 -22.42 -71.53 -14.29
CA GLY A 7 -21.03 -71.14 -14.10
C GLY A 7 -20.10 -71.50 -15.28
N ASN A 8 -20.64 -71.92 -16.39
CA ASN A 8 -19.85 -72.31 -17.57
C ASN A 8 -19.12 -71.06 -18.18
N PRO A 9 -17.90 -71.24 -18.69
CA PRO A 9 -17.11 -70.16 -19.25
C PRO A 9 -17.83 -69.49 -20.44
N LEU A 10 -17.42 -68.24 -20.77
CA LEU A 10 -17.87 -67.53 -21.95
C LEU A 10 -17.61 -68.37 -23.22
N GLY A 11 -18.63 -68.42 -24.12
CA GLY A 11 -18.56 -69.21 -25.34
C GLY A 11 -19.01 -70.68 -25.17
N SER A 12 -19.44 -71.09 -24.01
CA SER A 12 -20.04 -72.41 -23.81
C SER A 12 -21.23 -72.59 -24.74
N LYS A 13 -21.45 -73.84 -25.22
CA LYS A 13 -22.57 -74.23 -26.09
C LYS A 13 -23.71 -75.00 -25.33
N ASP A 14 -23.63 -75.02 -24.02
CA ASP A 14 -24.67 -75.64 -23.19
C ASP A 14 -26.00 -74.93 -23.35
N PRO A 15 -27.08 -75.58 -23.76
CA PRO A 15 -28.38 -74.92 -23.93
C PRO A 15 -28.93 -74.23 -22.66
N ARG A 16 -28.52 -74.66 -21.49
CA ARG A 16 -28.87 -74.02 -20.21
C ARG A 16 -28.28 -72.65 -20.06
N ASP A 17 -27.10 -72.42 -20.69
CA ASP A 17 -26.47 -71.09 -20.68
C ASP A 17 -27.28 -70.05 -21.45
N LEU A 18 -27.96 -70.48 -22.52
CA LEU A 18 -28.83 -69.56 -23.27
C LEU A 18 -30.05 -69.13 -22.41
N TYR A 19 -30.61 -70.05 -21.64
CA TYR A 19 -31.67 -69.71 -20.72
C TYR A 19 -31.21 -68.78 -19.60
N ASP A 20 -30.12 -69.08 -18.94
CA ASP A 20 -29.51 -68.24 -17.91
C ASP A 20 -29.15 -66.86 -18.46
N ASN A 21 -28.65 -66.79 -19.69
CA ASN A 21 -28.35 -65.48 -20.33
C ASN A 21 -29.62 -64.66 -20.64
N ALA A 22 -30.71 -65.33 -21.00
CA ALA A 22 -32.02 -64.67 -21.19
C ALA A 22 -32.55 -64.10 -19.87
N GLU A 23 -32.51 -64.88 -18.79
CA GLU A 23 -32.82 -64.40 -17.43
C GLU A 23 -31.90 -63.25 -17.00
N ASN A 24 -30.60 -63.33 -17.24
CA ASN A 24 -29.64 -62.29 -16.97
C ASN A 24 -30.01 -60.99 -17.71
N PHE A 25 -30.36 -61.08 -18.97
CA PHE A 25 -30.76 -59.94 -19.77
C PHE A 25 -32.05 -59.31 -19.26
N ASP A 26 -33.06 -60.15 -18.94
CA ASP A 26 -34.35 -59.67 -18.42
C ASP A 26 -34.18 -58.99 -17.07
N ALA A 27 -33.44 -59.60 -16.15
CA ALA A 27 -33.12 -59.00 -14.87
C ALA A 27 -32.34 -57.67 -15.02
N ALA A 28 -31.37 -57.63 -15.91
CA ALA A 28 -30.57 -56.41 -16.15
C ALA A 28 -31.42 -55.27 -16.67
N MET A 29 -32.28 -55.52 -17.65
CA MET A 29 -32.98 -54.47 -18.40
C MET A 29 -34.37 -54.14 -17.86
N ASN A 30 -35.08 -55.12 -17.32
CA ASN A 30 -36.53 -55.00 -17.03
C ASN A 30 -36.84 -55.02 -15.53
N ASP A 31 -35.89 -55.38 -14.66
CA ASP A 31 -36.15 -55.33 -13.21
C ASP A 31 -36.26 -53.88 -12.76
N ARG A 32 -37.45 -53.46 -12.33
CA ARG A 32 -37.75 -52.11 -11.85
C ARG A 32 -37.82 -52.03 -10.32
N VAL A 33 -37.56 -53.14 -9.63
CA VAL A 33 -37.64 -53.20 -8.17
C VAL A 33 -36.26 -53.26 -7.54
N ASN A 34 -35.44 -54.16 -8.03
CA ASN A 34 -34.10 -54.36 -7.46
C ASN A 34 -33.04 -53.51 -8.20
N THR A 35 -32.09 -52.97 -7.46
CA THR A 35 -30.96 -52.23 -7.98
C THR A 35 -29.78 -53.08 -8.42
N THR A 36 -29.77 -54.37 -7.97
CA THR A 36 -28.73 -55.34 -8.33
C THR A 36 -29.37 -56.71 -8.61
N TRP A 37 -28.65 -57.51 -9.39
CA TRP A 37 -28.96 -58.90 -9.70
C TRP A 37 -27.68 -59.73 -9.79
N ASP A 38 -27.77 -61.04 -9.51
CA ASP A 38 -26.61 -61.92 -9.60
C ASP A 38 -26.61 -62.63 -10.97
N ASP A 39 -25.52 -62.49 -11.70
CA ASP A 39 -25.35 -63.15 -12.99
C ASP A 39 -25.13 -64.65 -12.84
N ARG A 40 -25.13 -65.42 -13.95
CA ARG A 40 -24.95 -66.86 -13.94
C ARG A 40 -23.61 -67.33 -13.34
N PHE A 41 -22.67 -66.41 -13.10
CA PHE A 41 -21.40 -66.65 -12.40
C PHE A 41 -21.50 -66.30 -10.92
N GLY A 42 -22.63 -65.86 -10.43
CA GLY A 42 -22.84 -65.41 -9.05
C GLY A 42 -22.19 -64.04 -8.75
N VAL A 43 -21.93 -63.25 -9.77
CA VAL A 43 -21.42 -61.88 -9.61
C VAL A 43 -22.59 -60.89 -9.58
N SER A 44 -22.64 -60.07 -8.54
CA SER A 44 -23.64 -59.02 -8.44
C SER A 44 -23.39 -57.92 -9.46
N ARG A 45 -24.41 -57.57 -10.23
CA ARG A 45 -24.40 -56.55 -11.28
C ARG A 45 -25.51 -55.54 -11.04
N PRO A 46 -25.35 -54.26 -11.40
CA PRO A 46 -26.44 -53.31 -11.33
C PRO A 46 -27.48 -53.60 -12.41
N THR A 47 -28.75 -53.44 -12.07
CA THR A 47 -29.86 -53.33 -13.04
C THR A 47 -29.85 -51.97 -13.71
N MET A 48 -30.72 -51.76 -14.75
CA MET A 48 -30.91 -50.38 -15.29
C MET A 48 -31.39 -49.42 -14.20
N LYS A 49 -32.27 -49.87 -13.30
CA LYS A 49 -32.66 -49.07 -12.12
C LYS A 49 -31.49 -48.76 -11.22
N GLY A 50 -30.59 -49.73 -10.98
CA GLY A 50 -29.39 -49.49 -10.20
C GLY A 50 -28.44 -48.48 -10.82
N TYR A 51 -28.31 -48.46 -12.15
CA TYR A 51 -27.52 -47.43 -12.84
C TYR A 51 -28.20 -46.06 -12.76
N GLU A 52 -29.53 -45.97 -12.85
CA GLU A 52 -30.27 -44.72 -12.66
C GLU A 52 -30.06 -44.14 -11.24
N GLU A 53 -30.07 -44.99 -10.22
CA GLU A 53 -29.82 -44.57 -8.85
C GLU A 53 -28.37 -44.11 -8.68
N GLN A 54 -27.38 -44.86 -9.18
CA GLN A 54 -25.96 -44.45 -9.14
C GLN A 54 -25.71 -43.13 -9.88
N PHE A 55 -26.41 -42.88 -10.99
CA PHE A 55 -26.31 -41.63 -11.73
C PHE A 55 -26.93 -40.47 -10.96
N ASN A 56 -28.08 -40.69 -10.32
CA ASN A 56 -28.71 -39.69 -9.47
C ASN A 56 -27.86 -39.36 -8.25
N ASP A 57 -27.27 -40.38 -7.59
CA ASP A 57 -26.32 -40.18 -6.48
C ASP A 57 -25.11 -39.41 -6.92
N TRP A 58 -24.61 -39.67 -8.13
CA TRP A 58 -23.49 -38.91 -8.69
C TRP A 58 -23.88 -37.45 -8.98
N LEU A 59 -25.06 -37.20 -9.56
CA LEU A 59 -25.57 -35.83 -9.73
C LEU A 59 -25.74 -35.12 -8.40
N ASP A 60 -26.27 -35.78 -7.39
CA ASP A 60 -26.39 -35.22 -6.04
C ASP A 60 -25.04 -34.88 -5.43
N ALA A 61 -24.03 -35.71 -5.66
CA ALA A 61 -22.65 -35.45 -5.22
C ALA A 61 -22.01 -34.29 -5.96
N GLN A 62 -22.37 -34.01 -7.21
CA GLN A 62 -21.94 -32.83 -7.96
C GLN A 62 -22.64 -31.53 -7.52
N GLY A 63 -23.75 -31.69 -6.79
CA GLY A 63 -24.47 -30.56 -6.21
C GLY A 63 -25.66 -30.05 -7.05
N PHE A 64 -25.53 -29.99 -8.38
CA PHE A 64 -26.61 -29.45 -9.24
C PHE A 64 -26.73 -30.15 -10.58
N GLU A 65 -27.96 -30.19 -11.09
CA GLU A 65 -28.28 -30.70 -12.43
C GLU A 65 -27.84 -29.68 -13.50
N PRO A 66 -27.47 -30.13 -14.73
CA PRO A 66 -27.07 -29.26 -15.83
C PRO A 66 -28.15 -28.32 -16.36
N GLY A 67 -29.43 -28.57 -16.04
CA GLY A 67 -30.59 -27.75 -16.43
C GLY A 67 -31.13 -26.95 -15.24
N PHE A 68 -31.86 -25.90 -15.53
CA PHE A 68 -32.57 -25.10 -14.52
C PHE A 68 -34.07 -24.97 -14.86
N LEU A 69 -34.86 -24.76 -13.83
CA LEU A 69 -36.27 -24.42 -13.95
C LEU A 69 -36.42 -22.91 -14.05
N GLU A 70 -37.12 -22.40 -15.04
CA GLU A 70 -37.36 -20.98 -15.19
C GLU A 70 -38.48 -20.52 -14.24
N TYR A 71 -38.15 -19.56 -13.35
CA TYR A 71 -39.15 -18.97 -12.47
C TYR A 71 -39.82 -17.79 -13.16
N VAL A 72 -41.14 -17.93 -13.39
CA VAL A 72 -41.96 -16.87 -13.98
C VAL A 72 -42.98 -16.42 -12.93
N ASP A 73 -43.05 -15.12 -12.65
CA ASP A 73 -44.04 -14.58 -11.71
C ASP A 73 -45.46 -14.87 -12.16
N GLY A 74 -46.26 -15.39 -11.25
CA GLY A 74 -47.62 -15.82 -11.50
C GLY A 74 -47.77 -17.26 -12.00
N SER A 75 -46.68 -17.98 -12.26
CA SER A 75 -46.71 -19.37 -12.71
C SER A 75 -46.11 -20.30 -11.64
N PRO A 76 -46.90 -21.18 -11.02
CA PRO A 76 -46.39 -22.15 -10.07
C PRO A 76 -45.42 -23.13 -10.76
N ILE A 77 -44.32 -23.48 -10.06
CA ILE A 77 -43.37 -24.51 -10.49
C ILE A 77 -43.14 -25.53 -9.38
N THR A 78 -42.88 -26.77 -9.78
CA THR A 78 -42.56 -27.86 -8.85
C THR A 78 -41.08 -28.18 -8.97
N VAL A 79 -40.37 -28.17 -7.84
CA VAL A 79 -38.99 -28.63 -7.71
C VAL A 79 -39.01 -30.04 -7.17
N ASP A 80 -38.72 -31.00 -8.01
CA ASP A 80 -38.88 -32.43 -7.70
C ASP A 80 -37.70 -32.99 -6.89
N ARG A 81 -36.54 -32.40 -7.02
CA ARG A 81 -35.28 -32.90 -6.47
C ARG A 81 -34.40 -31.79 -5.93
N PRO A 82 -33.60 -32.08 -4.92
CA PRO A 82 -32.70 -31.09 -4.28
C PRO A 82 -31.60 -30.58 -5.20
N THR A 83 -31.30 -31.24 -6.31
CA THR A 83 -30.26 -30.85 -7.29
C THR A 83 -30.76 -29.88 -8.36
N GLN A 84 -32.07 -29.69 -8.46
CA GLN A 84 -32.65 -28.76 -9.44
C GLN A 84 -32.43 -27.32 -9.05
N LEU A 85 -31.92 -26.56 -10.01
CA LEU A 85 -31.74 -25.11 -9.90
C LEU A 85 -32.94 -24.37 -10.50
N ILE A 86 -33.21 -23.22 -9.95
CA ILE A 86 -34.30 -22.32 -10.38
C ILE A 86 -33.59 -21.02 -10.86
N GLN A 87 -33.90 -20.62 -12.08
CA GLN A 87 -33.39 -19.34 -12.62
C GLN A 87 -34.47 -18.25 -12.53
N ARG A 88 -34.11 -17.09 -12.00
CA ARG A 88 -34.93 -15.89 -12.03
C ARG A 88 -34.03 -14.66 -12.21
N ASP A 89 -34.36 -13.81 -13.17
CA ASP A 89 -33.64 -12.55 -13.44
C ASP A 89 -32.11 -12.74 -13.56
N GLY A 90 -31.68 -13.84 -14.19
CA GLY A 90 -30.27 -14.17 -14.37
C GLY A 90 -29.55 -14.79 -13.16
N ASN A 91 -30.24 -14.89 -12.01
CA ASN A 91 -29.72 -15.53 -10.82
C ASN A 91 -30.22 -16.97 -10.67
N LEU A 92 -29.38 -17.84 -10.12
CA LEU A 92 -29.71 -19.22 -9.83
C LEU A 92 -30.02 -19.39 -8.34
N TYR A 93 -31.03 -20.17 -8.05
CA TYR A 93 -31.50 -20.50 -6.70
C TYR A 93 -31.65 -22.00 -6.52
N SER A 94 -31.47 -22.49 -5.31
CA SER A 94 -31.88 -23.85 -4.89
C SER A 94 -32.86 -23.78 -3.71
N VAL A 95 -33.61 -24.86 -3.49
CA VAL A 95 -34.45 -24.95 -2.31
C VAL A 95 -33.62 -25.06 -1.03
N LYS A 96 -33.96 -24.28 0.00
CA LYS A 96 -33.34 -24.38 1.34
C LYS A 96 -33.49 -25.78 1.91
N ARG A 97 -32.43 -26.34 2.45
CA ARG A 97 -32.42 -27.62 3.15
C ARG A 97 -32.43 -27.41 4.68
N PRO A 98 -33.10 -28.29 5.47
CA PRO A 98 -33.84 -29.48 5.02
C PRO A 98 -35.20 -29.15 4.39
N ALA A 99 -35.60 -29.88 3.35
CA ALA A 99 -36.91 -29.78 2.73
C ALA A 99 -37.37 -31.17 2.24
N ASP A 100 -38.68 -31.43 2.31
CA ASP A 100 -39.29 -32.62 1.73
C ASP A 100 -39.64 -32.30 0.27
N PHE A 101 -39.19 -33.13 -0.65
CA PHE A 101 -39.45 -32.98 -2.07
C PHE A 101 -40.62 -33.86 -2.50
N PRO A 102 -41.45 -33.46 -3.48
CA PRO A 102 -41.32 -32.23 -4.28
C PRO A 102 -41.75 -30.97 -3.53
N VAL A 103 -41.06 -29.84 -3.80
CA VAL A 103 -41.40 -28.52 -3.28
C VAL A 103 -42.17 -27.73 -4.34
N ASN A 104 -43.36 -27.27 -3.99
CA ASN A 104 -44.18 -26.46 -4.88
C ASN A 104 -43.97 -24.96 -4.57
N LEU A 105 -43.42 -24.23 -5.52
CA LEU A 105 -43.36 -22.79 -5.51
C LEU A 105 -44.63 -22.20 -6.12
N THR A 106 -45.13 -21.16 -5.50
CA THR A 106 -46.47 -20.61 -5.83
C THR A 106 -46.44 -19.68 -7.05
N GLY A 107 -45.27 -19.28 -7.51
CA GLY A 107 -45.08 -18.21 -8.50
C GLY A 107 -45.21 -16.82 -7.90
N ASN A 108 -45.32 -16.70 -6.58
CA ASN A 108 -45.25 -15.40 -5.89
C ASN A 108 -43.89 -15.24 -5.23
N TRP A 109 -43.02 -14.41 -5.82
CA TRP A 109 -41.65 -14.24 -5.35
C TRP A 109 -41.54 -13.80 -3.89
N SER A 110 -42.42 -12.91 -3.42
CA SER A 110 -42.39 -12.46 -2.03
C SER A 110 -42.59 -13.58 -1.01
N THR A 111 -43.27 -14.65 -1.43
CA THR A 111 -43.50 -15.84 -0.61
C THR A 111 -42.38 -16.86 -0.83
N ASP A 112 -42.09 -17.17 -2.10
CA ASP A 112 -41.23 -18.28 -2.51
C ASP A 112 -39.73 -18.00 -2.21
N GLN A 113 -39.28 -16.77 -2.27
CA GLN A 113 -37.89 -16.41 -1.93
C GLN A 113 -37.45 -16.89 -0.54
N ASN A 114 -38.42 -17.04 0.40
CA ASN A 114 -38.10 -17.51 1.74
C ASN A 114 -37.73 -18.99 1.78
N LEU A 115 -38.17 -19.76 0.76
CA LEU A 115 -37.88 -21.18 0.58
C LEU A 115 -36.59 -21.41 -0.21
N LEU A 116 -36.01 -20.37 -0.78
CA LEU A 116 -34.91 -20.45 -1.72
C LEU A 116 -33.62 -19.88 -1.14
N VAL A 117 -32.49 -20.40 -1.62
CA VAL A 117 -31.15 -19.90 -1.38
C VAL A 117 -30.53 -19.56 -2.72
N ALA A 118 -30.01 -18.33 -2.86
CA ALA A 118 -29.29 -17.93 -4.07
C ALA A 118 -28.00 -18.76 -4.22
N GLN A 119 -27.80 -19.33 -5.40
CA GLN A 119 -26.60 -20.09 -5.79
C GLN A 119 -25.69 -19.21 -6.63
N THR A 120 -25.25 -18.11 -6.04
CA THR A 120 -24.51 -17.03 -6.70
C THR A 120 -22.99 -17.21 -6.60
N ASP A 121 -22.49 -18.45 -6.59
CA ASP A 121 -21.06 -18.69 -6.41
C ASP A 121 -20.20 -17.94 -7.47
N GLN A 122 -20.65 -17.91 -8.72
CA GLN A 122 -19.91 -17.22 -9.79
C GLN A 122 -20.07 -15.70 -9.71
N SER A 123 -21.26 -15.17 -9.45
CA SER A 123 -21.46 -13.73 -9.24
C SER A 123 -20.80 -13.24 -7.96
N LEU A 124 -20.91 -14.01 -6.85
CA LEU A 124 -20.22 -13.67 -5.61
C LEU A 124 -18.70 -13.64 -5.78
N ARG A 125 -18.13 -14.59 -6.52
CA ARG A 125 -16.69 -14.58 -6.84
C ARG A 125 -16.30 -13.37 -7.68
N GLN A 126 -17.16 -12.97 -8.59
CA GLN A 126 -16.96 -11.79 -9.43
C GLN A 126 -17.07 -10.51 -8.59
N ASP A 127 -18.10 -10.39 -7.75
CA ASP A 127 -18.29 -9.27 -6.83
C ASP A 127 -17.14 -9.15 -5.81
N LEU A 128 -16.58 -10.28 -5.36
CA LEU A 128 -15.42 -10.28 -4.46
C LEU A 128 -14.09 -9.99 -5.17
N ALA A 129 -14.01 -10.21 -6.48
CA ALA A 129 -12.84 -9.93 -7.29
C ALA A 129 -12.79 -8.46 -7.77
N ASP A 130 -13.90 -7.76 -7.71
CA ASP A 130 -13.97 -6.34 -8.05
C ASP A 130 -13.24 -5.47 -7.02
N SER A 131 -12.86 -4.28 -7.41
CA SER A 131 -12.08 -3.34 -6.57
C SER A 131 -12.75 -2.97 -5.24
N ASP A 132 -14.07 -3.10 -5.17
CA ASP A 132 -14.90 -2.85 -3.97
C ASP A 132 -15.36 -4.14 -3.27
N GLY A 133 -14.86 -5.30 -3.69
CA GLY A 133 -15.22 -6.61 -3.13
C GLY A 133 -15.05 -6.71 -1.61
N GLY A 134 -14.12 -5.97 -1.05
CA GLY A 134 -13.93 -5.87 0.39
C GLY A 134 -15.13 -5.30 1.16
N THR A 135 -16.03 -4.56 0.49
CA THR A 135 -17.27 -4.02 1.08
C THR A 135 -18.30 -5.11 1.35
N ASN A 136 -18.22 -6.23 0.62
CA ASN A 136 -19.10 -7.37 0.75
C ASN A 136 -18.66 -8.36 1.85
N VAL A 137 -17.47 -8.17 2.42
CA VAL A 137 -16.93 -9.04 3.47
C VAL A 137 -17.02 -8.36 4.83
N GLY A 138 -17.81 -8.97 5.72
CA GLY A 138 -17.97 -8.49 7.09
C GLY A 138 -16.72 -8.73 7.96
N PHE A 139 -16.32 -7.75 8.76
CA PHE A 139 -15.27 -7.86 9.77
C PHE A 139 -15.72 -7.20 11.07
N ARG A 140 -16.15 -8.01 12.05
CA ARG A 140 -16.73 -7.53 13.32
C ARG A 140 -17.96 -6.65 13.03
N SER A 141 -17.96 -5.37 13.43
CA SER A 141 -19.07 -4.42 13.21
C SER A 141 -18.94 -3.58 11.93
N ARG A 142 -18.00 -3.91 11.05
CA ARG A 142 -17.69 -3.17 9.81
C ARG A 142 -17.29 -4.12 8.69
N THR A 143 -16.90 -3.61 7.54
CA THR A 143 -16.41 -4.41 6.41
C THR A 143 -14.88 -4.54 6.43
N VAL A 144 -14.35 -5.50 5.66
CA VAL A 144 -12.90 -5.64 5.41
C VAL A 144 -12.37 -4.39 4.73
N ASP A 145 -13.09 -3.84 3.77
CA ASP A 145 -12.73 -2.58 3.11
C ASP A 145 -12.54 -1.44 4.13
N ALA A 146 -13.52 -1.23 5.00
CA ALA A 146 -13.43 -0.22 6.05
C ALA A 146 -12.26 -0.46 7.01
N LYS A 147 -11.84 -1.71 7.19
CA LYS A 147 -10.66 -2.06 8.02
C LYS A 147 -9.35 -1.77 7.29
N LEU A 148 -9.24 -2.13 6.02
CA LEU A 148 -8.04 -1.90 5.22
C LEU A 148 -7.82 -0.40 4.96
N ASN A 149 -8.90 0.34 4.76
CA ASN A 149 -8.87 1.79 4.53
C ASN A 149 -8.47 2.63 5.77
N GLU A 150 -8.19 2.03 6.93
CA GLU A 150 -7.61 2.75 8.07
C GLU A 150 -6.18 3.23 7.80
N LEU A 151 -5.46 2.53 6.93
CA LEU A 151 -4.10 2.86 6.51
C LEU A 151 -4.05 2.85 4.99
N ILE A 152 -3.80 4.00 4.39
CA ILE A 152 -3.61 4.11 2.94
C ILE A 152 -2.16 3.87 2.58
N SER A 153 -1.92 3.00 1.62
CA SER A 153 -0.57 2.65 1.18
C SER A 153 -0.20 3.31 -0.15
N PHE A 154 1.07 3.65 -0.31
CA PHE A 154 1.58 4.20 -1.57
C PHE A 154 1.37 3.24 -2.75
N ALA A 155 1.47 1.94 -2.50
CA ALA A 155 1.21 0.91 -3.50
C ALA A 155 -0.25 0.90 -4.01
N ASP A 156 -1.23 1.32 -3.19
CA ASP A 156 -2.64 1.37 -3.57
C ASP A 156 -2.92 2.38 -4.69
N PHE A 157 -2.01 3.35 -4.87
CA PHE A 157 -2.06 4.36 -5.93
C PHE A 157 -1.22 4.01 -7.16
N GLY A 158 -0.80 2.76 -7.28
CA GLY A 158 -0.03 2.27 -8.42
C GLY A 158 1.45 2.66 -8.40
N ALA A 159 1.99 3.06 -7.24
CA ALA A 159 3.41 3.31 -7.10
C ALA A 159 4.23 2.02 -7.24
N VAL A 160 5.41 2.13 -7.84
CA VAL A 160 6.33 1.01 -8.08
C VAL A 160 7.70 1.33 -7.50
N ALA A 161 8.21 0.43 -6.66
CA ALA A 161 9.52 0.54 -6.02
C ALA A 161 10.60 -0.15 -6.86
N ASP A 162 10.94 0.40 -8.01
CA ASP A 162 11.88 -0.18 -8.96
C ASP A 162 13.18 0.61 -9.15
N TYR A 163 13.38 1.67 -8.37
CA TYR A 163 14.62 2.41 -8.41
C TYR A 163 15.69 1.69 -7.60
N SER A 164 16.81 1.36 -8.24
CA SER A 164 17.90 0.62 -7.59
C SER A 164 18.82 1.50 -6.73
N GLY A 165 18.66 2.81 -6.79
CA GLY A 165 19.48 3.79 -6.05
C GLY A 165 20.98 3.71 -6.32
N ILE A 166 21.62 4.80 -6.69
CA ILE A 166 23.09 4.85 -6.68
C ILE A 166 23.52 5.77 -5.53
N PRO A 167 24.46 5.32 -4.69
CA PRO A 167 24.93 6.10 -3.55
C PRO A 167 25.57 7.44 -3.94
N GLU A 168 26.16 7.50 -5.13
CA GLU A 168 26.80 8.71 -5.67
C GLU A 168 26.35 8.91 -7.12
N TYR A 169 25.64 10.00 -7.39
CA TYR A 169 25.24 10.38 -8.72
C TYR A 169 26.45 10.78 -9.57
N ASP A 170 26.67 10.10 -10.69
CA ASP A 170 27.74 10.42 -11.63
C ASP A 170 27.28 11.14 -12.91
N GLY A 171 26.02 11.51 -13.00
CA GLY A 171 25.40 12.18 -14.16
C GLY A 171 24.91 11.25 -15.25
N ASN A 172 25.32 9.99 -15.26
CA ASN A 172 25.04 9.01 -16.32
C ASN A 172 24.26 7.78 -15.85
N ASP A 173 23.60 7.87 -14.70
CA ASP A 173 22.86 6.72 -14.17
C ASP A 173 21.66 6.35 -15.03
N ALA A 174 21.81 5.29 -15.83
CA ALA A 174 20.76 4.75 -16.67
C ALA A 174 19.55 4.24 -15.86
N SER A 175 19.72 3.84 -14.59
CA SER A 175 18.63 3.37 -13.75
C SER A 175 17.63 4.48 -13.41
N ARG A 176 18.07 5.72 -13.37
CA ARG A 176 17.20 6.88 -13.16
C ARG A 176 16.25 7.12 -14.32
N ILE A 177 16.69 6.79 -15.54
CA ILE A 177 15.91 6.99 -16.76
C ILE A 177 14.83 5.90 -16.85
N THR A 178 15.13 4.70 -16.40
CA THR A 178 14.25 3.53 -16.49
C THR A 178 13.33 3.35 -15.28
N ALA A 179 13.65 3.96 -14.14
CA ALA A 179 12.80 3.89 -12.95
C ALA A 179 11.42 4.51 -13.18
N THR A 180 10.41 3.91 -12.57
CA THR A 180 9.05 4.44 -12.60
C THR A 180 8.98 5.81 -11.91
N ASP A 181 8.33 6.77 -12.55
CA ASP A 181 8.01 8.06 -11.95
C ASP A 181 6.76 7.96 -11.09
N ASN A 182 6.93 7.93 -9.79
CA ASN A 182 5.85 7.84 -8.82
C ASN A 182 5.23 9.20 -8.44
N THR A 183 5.54 10.28 -9.14
CA THR A 183 5.04 11.64 -8.81
C THR A 183 3.52 11.69 -8.78
N THR A 184 2.85 11.12 -9.78
CA THR A 184 1.37 11.09 -9.85
C THR A 184 0.78 10.26 -8.72
N ALA A 185 1.34 9.09 -8.42
CA ALA A 185 0.91 8.24 -7.33
C ALA A 185 1.08 8.94 -5.97
N PHE A 186 2.22 9.61 -5.75
CA PHE A 186 2.46 10.38 -4.53
C PHE A 186 1.48 11.55 -4.39
N SER A 187 1.18 12.26 -5.47
CA SER A 187 0.18 13.32 -5.47
C SER A 187 -1.21 12.81 -5.10
N ALA A 188 -1.64 11.70 -5.68
CA ALA A 188 -2.94 11.10 -5.40
C ALA A 188 -3.03 10.60 -3.96
N LEU A 189 -1.99 9.94 -3.46
CA LEU A 189 -1.89 9.47 -2.08
C LEU A 189 -2.06 10.61 -1.07
N ILE A 190 -1.33 11.72 -1.24
CA ILE A 190 -1.40 12.86 -0.32
C ILE A 190 -2.73 13.59 -0.44
N ALA A 191 -3.28 13.72 -1.66
CA ALA A 191 -4.61 14.33 -1.86
C ALA A 191 -5.70 13.52 -1.15
N GLU A 192 -5.65 12.19 -1.21
CA GLU A 192 -6.56 11.31 -0.47
C GLU A 192 -6.38 11.46 1.05
N ALA A 193 -5.14 11.52 1.54
CA ALA A 193 -4.86 11.75 2.95
C ALA A 193 -5.47 13.08 3.45
N ILE A 194 -5.34 14.14 2.67
CA ILE A 194 -5.93 15.45 2.97
C ILE A 194 -7.45 15.36 3.02
N SER A 195 -8.07 14.68 2.06
CA SER A 195 -9.52 14.54 1.98
C SER A 195 -10.14 13.83 3.18
N ARG A 196 -9.37 12.93 3.80
CA ARG A 196 -9.78 12.18 5.00
C ARG A 196 -9.62 12.96 6.31
N GLY A 197 -8.85 14.03 6.33
CA GLY A 197 -8.54 14.83 7.52
C GLY A 197 -7.39 14.25 8.36
N ASP A 198 -7.64 13.47 9.41
CA ASP A 198 -6.57 12.77 10.19
C ASP A 198 -6.22 11.43 9.52
N SER A 199 -5.14 11.40 8.76
CA SER A 199 -4.75 10.23 7.98
C SER A 199 -3.33 9.75 8.26
N CYS A 200 -3.18 8.43 8.21
CA CYS A 200 -1.89 7.76 8.21
C CYS A 200 -1.62 7.18 6.82
N VAL A 201 -0.53 7.63 6.23
CA VAL A 201 -0.04 7.20 4.92
C VAL A 201 1.12 6.25 5.12
N HIS A 202 1.05 5.07 4.56
CA HIS A 202 2.12 4.10 4.60
C HIS A 202 2.89 4.08 3.29
N ILE A 203 4.20 4.26 3.38
CA ILE A 203 5.12 4.05 2.26
C ILE A 203 5.88 2.76 2.54
N PRO A 204 5.57 1.66 1.83
CA PRO A 204 6.18 0.37 2.09
C PRO A 204 7.70 0.36 1.86
N ALA A 205 8.35 -0.69 2.33
CA ALA A 205 9.75 -0.97 2.03
C ALA A 205 10.02 -0.95 0.52
N GLY A 206 11.11 -0.32 0.11
CA GLY A 206 11.52 -0.18 -1.28
C GLY A 206 12.11 1.19 -1.59
N HIS A 207 12.60 1.34 -2.82
CA HIS A 207 13.13 2.59 -3.35
C HIS A 207 12.12 3.20 -4.32
N TRP A 208 11.56 4.34 -3.96
CA TRP A 208 10.47 5.01 -4.65
C TRP A 208 10.96 6.28 -5.34
N GLY A 209 11.14 6.24 -6.66
CA GLY A 209 11.61 7.38 -7.43
C GLY A 209 10.54 8.44 -7.67
N ILE A 210 10.82 9.70 -7.38
CA ILE A 210 9.99 10.87 -7.72
C ILE A 210 10.79 11.77 -8.64
N LYS A 211 10.31 11.98 -9.88
CA LYS A 211 11.04 12.72 -10.93
C LYS A 211 10.74 14.21 -10.97
N THR A 212 9.57 14.63 -10.56
CA THR A 212 9.18 16.03 -10.58
C THR A 212 8.77 16.52 -9.20
N GLY A 213 9.13 17.75 -8.87
CA GLY A 213 8.92 18.34 -7.56
C GLY A 213 7.86 19.45 -7.51
N GLN A 214 6.95 19.56 -8.47
CA GLN A 214 5.94 20.63 -8.48
C GLN A 214 4.70 20.31 -7.64
N LEU A 215 4.84 19.48 -6.62
CA LEU A 215 3.75 19.09 -5.76
C LEU A 215 3.54 20.11 -4.64
N ASN A 216 2.33 20.65 -4.56
CA ASN A 216 1.97 21.64 -3.55
C ASN A 216 0.66 21.24 -2.86
N PHE A 217 0.73 20.97 -1.56
CA PHE A 217 -0.38 20.56 -0.72
C PHE A 217 -0.65 21.61 0.35
N SER A 218 -1.90 21.96 0.56
CA SER A 218 -2.25 23.01 1.53
C SER A 218 -3.56 22.72 2.24
N ASN A 219 -3.78 23.39 3.37
CA ASN A 219 -5.03 23.34 4.14
C ASN A 219 -5.41 21.92 4.59
N PHE A 220 -4.49 21.24 5.21
CA PHE A 220 -4.71 19.91 5.78
C PHE A 220 -4.80 19.97 7.32
N GLU A 221 -5.56 19.03 7.90
CA GLU A 221 -5.63 18.89 9.35
C GLU A 221 -4.41 18.14 9.87
N LYS A 222 -4.32 16.85 9.59
CA LYS A 222 -3.21 16.02 10.07
C LYS A 222 -2.83 14.95 9.06
N ILE A 223 -1.55 14.88 8.76
CA ILE A 223 -0.97 13.85 7.89
C ILE A 223 0.20 13.18 8.62
N ARG A 224 0.20 11.86 8.65
CA ARG A 224 1.32 11.05 9.12
C ARG A 224 1.84 10.21 7.97
N ILE A 225 3.10 10.40 7.59
CA ILE A 225 3.79 9.66 6.53
C ILE A 225 4.77 8.70 7.20
N VAL A 226 4.50 7.41 7.11
CA VAL A 226 5.19 6.36 7.86
C VAL A 226 5.81 5.36 6.90
N GLY A 227 7.11 5.14 7.03
CA GLY A 227 7.84 4.07 6.35
C GLY A 227 8.06 2.84 7.23
N ASP A 228 8.65 1.80 6.66
CA ASP A 228 8.98 0.55 7.36
C ASP A 228 10.37 0.57 8.02
N GLY A 229 11.14 1.63 7.81
CA GLY A 229 12.47 1.82 8.44
C GLY A 229 13.37 2.70 7.60
N ILE A 230 14.37 3.32 8.26
CA ILE A 230 15.34 4.23 7.62
C ILE A 230 16.10 3.56 6.48
N ASP A 231 16.46 2.29 6.62
CA ASP A 231 17.24 1.58 5.60
C ASP A 231 16.36 0.77 4.62
N THR A 232 15.05 0.80 4.80
CA THR A 232 14.12 -0.04 4.04
C THR A 232 13.13 0.74 3.20
N THR A 233 12.66 1.90 3.66
CA THR A 233 11.79 2.78 2.89
C THR A 233 12.57 4.01 2.46
N ILE A 234 12.81 4.16 1.16
CA ILE A 234 13.62 5.25 0.60
C ILE A 234 12.82 5.99 -0.47
N ILE A 235 12.61 7.27 -0.28
CA ILE A 235 12.04 8.17 -1.29
C ILE A 235 13.20 8.88 -1.97
N ASP A 236 13.48 8.53 -3.21
CA ASP A 236 14.53 9.14 -4.02
C ASP A 236 13.95 10.25 -4.89
N PHE A 237 14.48 11.46 -4.75
CA PHE A 237 14.15 12.56 -5.64
C PHE A 237 15.09 12.54 -6.84
N ILE A 238 14.61 11.95 -7.95
CA ILE A 238 15.38 11.66 -9.16
C ILE A 238 15.11 12.68 -10.29
N HIS A 239 15.06 13.94 -9.95
CA HIS A 239 14.82 14.99 -10.94
C HIS A 239 16.04 15.23 -11.84
N GLU A 240 15.81 15.32 -13.14
CA GLU A 240 16.82 15.76 -14.10
C GLU A 240 16.82 17.29 -14.15
N TYR A 241 17.89 17.90 -13.65
CA TYR A 241 18.01 19.35 -13.68
C TYR A 241 18.78 19.84 -14.88
N ALA A 242 18.23 20.86 -15.53
CA ALA A 242 19.07 21.87 -16.15
C ALA A 242 19.75 22.69 -15.03
N PRO A 243 21.03 23.09 -15.17
CA PRO A 243 21.71 23.89 -14.19
C PRO A 243 20.93 25.18 -13.90
N VAL A 244 20.61 25.43 -12.64
CA VAL A 244 20.00 26.71 -12.24
C VAL A 244 21.13 27.73 -12.03
N THR A 245 21.30 28.60 -12.97
CA THR A 245 22.23 29.73 -12.87
C THR A 245 21.57 30.89 -12.15
N GLY A 246 22.10 31.27 -11.01
CA GLY A 246 21.77 32.54 -10.36
C GLY A 246 21.36 32.43 -8.90
N GLY A 247 22.25 32.87 -8.04
CA GLY A 247 21.98 33.29 -6.69
C GLY A 247 21.91 32.17 -5.65
N ARG A 248 22.45 32.47 -4.50
CA ARG A 248 22.62 31.63 -3.32
C ARG A 248 21.31 31.03 -2.76
N TYR A 249 20.19 31.55 -3.21
CA TYR A 249 18.85 31.18 -2.73
C TYR A 249 17.87 31.29 -3.87
N VAL A 250 17.51 30.17 -4.47
CA VAL A 250 16.25 30.09 -5.21
C VAL A 250 15.15 30.01 -4.15
N THR A 251 14.72 31.17 -3.69
CA THR A 251 13.68 31.29 -2.66
C THR A 251 12.36 30.77 -3.24
N ASN A 252 11.81 29.71 -2.63
CA ASN A 252 10.44 29.21 -2.85
C ASN A 252 10.12 28.55 -4.20
N ASP A 253 11.10 28.10 -4.96
CA ASP A 253 10.81 27.36 -6.18
C ASP A 253 10.52 25.89 -5.85
N ILE A 254 9.22 25.55 -5.74
CA ILE A 254 8.75 24.18 -5.49
C ILE A 254 9.15 23.20 -6.59
N ALA A 255 9.57 23.69 -7.76
CA ALA A 255 10.08 22.85 -8.83
C ALA A 255 11.35 22.08 -8.44
N HIS A 256 12.05 22.56 -7.41
CA HIS A 256 13.29 21.97 -6.91
C HIS A 256 13.14 21.25 -5.56
N ALA A 257 11.91 20.93 -5.15
CA ALA A 257 11.61 20.15 -3.97
C ALA A 257 10.77 18.90 -4.34
N ILE A 258 10.83 17.86 -3.54
CA ILE A 258 9.92 16.71 -3.72
C ILE A 258 8.47 17.19 -3.62
N ALA A 259 8.16 17.88 -2.53
CA ALA A 259 6.84 18.49 -2.34
C ALA A 259 6.92 19.65 -1.36
N LYS A 260 5.91 20.54 -1.45
CA LYS A 260 5.63 21.58 -0.48
C LYS A 260 4.31 21.28 0.23
N PHE A 261 4.35 21.37 1.55
CA PHE A 261 3.16 21.34 2.41
C PHE A 261 3.00 22.70 3.07
N SER A 262 1.80 23.25 3.05
CA SER A 262 1.57 24.59 3.60
C SER A 262 0.22 24.74 4.28
N SER A 263 0.17 25.62 5.30
CA SER A 263 -1.09 25.96 6.00
C SER A 263 -1.81 24.73 6.56
N GLY A 264 -1.07 23.86 7.27
CA GLY A 264 -1.60 22.64 7.91
C GLY A 264 -1.55 22.72 9.44
N ASP A 265 -2.39 21.92 10.12
CA ASP A 265 -2.29 21.80 11.58
C ASP A 265 -1.13 20.89 12.01
N SER A 266 -0.98 19.71 11.40
CA SER A 266 0.07 18.79 11.82
C SER A 266 0.59 17.91 10.67
N ILE A 267 1.91 17.74 10.60
CA ILE A 267 2.55 16.76 9.71
C ILE A 267 3.61 15.98 10.47
N GLU A 268 3.63 14.68 10.25
CA GLU A 268 4.63 13.77 10.81
C GLU A 268 5.23 12.91 9.70
N PHE A 269 6.57 12.80 9.72
CA PHE A 269 7.31 11.81 8.94
C PHE A 269 8.02 10.87 9.89
N SER A 270 7.95 9.56 9.64
CA SER A 270 8.61 8.59 10.50
C SER A 270 9.10 7.36 9.77
N ASN A 271 10.22 6.80 10.25
CA ASN A 271 10.79 5.52 9.79
C ASN A 271 11.06 5.46 8.28
N LEU A 272 11.68 6.46 7.70
CA LEU A 272 12.00 6.47 6.27
C LEU A 272 13.25 7.30 5.96
N THR A 273 13.82 7.09 4.80
CA THR A 273 14.87 7.93 4.22
C THR A 273 14.31 8.79 3.08
N ILE A 274 14.65 10.05 3.06
CA ILE A 274 14.52 10.90 1.86
C ILE A 274 15.91 11.19 1.30
N LYS A 275 16.04 10.98 0.01
CA LYS A 275 17.31 11.05 -0.67
C LYS A 275 17.27 11.96 -1.88
N GLY A 276 18.18 12.87 -1.96
CA GLY A 276 18.42 13.67 -3.14
C GLY A 276 19.40 12.97 -4.09
N THR A 277 19.62 13.58 -5.24
CA THR A 277 20.54 13.06 -6.27
C THR A 277 21.79 13.90 -6.42
N THR A 278 22.14 14.64 -5.39
CA THR A 278 23.30 15.54 -5.46
C THR A 278 24.60 14.76 -5.37
N LYS A 279 25.42 14.91 -6.40
CA LYS A 279 26.82 14.49 -6.35
C LYS A 279 27.60 15.42 -5.44
N LYS A 280 28.29 14.84 -4.48
CA LYS A 280 29.25 15.58 -3.66
C LYS A 280 30.29 16.24 -4.58
N GLY A 281 30.32 17.58 -4.59
CA GLY A 281 31.30 18.36 -5.39
C GLY A 281 30.76 18.96 -6.70
N LEU A 282 29.46 18.80 -7.02
CA LEU A 282 28.87 19.43 -8.21
C LEU A 282 28.34 20.86 -8.00
N VAL A 283 28.76 21.53 -6.97
CA VAL A 283 28.58 22.99 -6.92
C VAL A 283 29.71 23.63 -7.71
N THR A 284 29.37 24.18 -8.87
CA THR A 284 30.31 24.91 -9.69
C THR A 284 30.09 26.41 -9.50
N GLY A 285 31.13 27.16 -9.18
CA GLY A 285 31.08 28.61 -9.02
C GLY A 285 32.08 29.13 -8.01
N THR A 286 32.20 30.47 -7.90
CA THR A 286 33.04 31.09 -6.92
C THR A 286 32.34 31.22 -5.59
N PRO A 287 32.94 30.80 -4.46
CA PRO A 287 32.37 30.96 -3.14
C PRO A 287 31.88 32.40 -2.89
N GLY A 288 30.58 32.54 -2.55
CA GLY A 288 30.00 33.83 -2.18
C GLY A 288 29.37 34.65 -3.31
N SER A 289 29.40 34.18 -4.58
CA SER A 289 28.75 34.88 -5.68
C SER A 289 27.99 33.98 -6.63
N ASN A 290 27.81 33.49 -7.50
CA ASN A 290 26.87 32.73 -8.34
C ASN A 290 27.14 31.22 -8.27
N TRP A 291 26.26 30.50 -7.61
CA TRP A 291 26.32 29.06 -7.56
C TRP A 291 25.43 28.43 -8.62
N THR A 292 25.92 27.40 -9.23
CA THR A 292 25.09 26.54 -10.09
C THR A 292 24.79 25.30 -9.29
N TYR A 293 23.49 25.08 -9.05
CA TYR A 293 23.01 23.84 -8.42
C TYR A 293 22.66 22.84 -9.50
N GLU A 294 23.20 21.65 -9.37
CA GLU A 294 22.76 20.50 -10.15
C GLU A 294 22.16 19.49 -9.18
N GLY A 295 20.97 18.95 -9.47
CA GLY A 295 20.32 17.96 -8.67
C GLY A 295 19.24 18.52 -7.71
N ALA A 296 18.78 17.68 -6.77
CA ALA A 296 17.70 17.98 -5.83
C ALA A 296 18.12 19.08 -4.83
N VAL A 297 17.44 20.22 -4.86
CA VAL A 297 17.76 21.35 -3.97
C VAL A 297 17.15 21.13 -2.59
N TRP A 298 15.86 20.80 -2.52
CA TRP A 298 15.15 20.50 -1.29
C TRP A 298 14.49 19.11 -1.32
N GLY A 299 14.39 18.51 -0.17
CA GLY A 299 13.50 17.37 0.04
C GLY A 299 12.05 17.84 0.19
N PHE A 300 11.67 18.22 1.39
CA PHE A 300 10.34 18.74 1.67
C PHE A 300 10.38 20.18 2.21
N ILE A 301 9.44 20.99 1.73
CA ILE A 301 9.20 22.34 2.22
C ILE A 301 7.92 22.29 3.07
N LEU A 302 8.03 22.61 4.36
CA LEU A 302 6.94 22.64 5.32
C LEU A 302 6.75 24.08 5.79
N GLN A 303 5.76 24.79 5.20
CA GLN A 303 5.56 26.21 5.43
C GLN A 303 4.25 26.49 6.17
N ASN A 304 4.30 27.23 7.27
CA ASN A 304 3.11 27.56 8.06
C ASN A 304 2.33 26.29 8.49
N VAL A 305 3.05 25.26 8.89
CA VAL A 305 2.46 24.05 9.48
C VAL A 305 2.62 24.16 10.99
N ASN A 306 1.51 24.16 11.71
CA ASN A 306 1.48 24.43 13.15
C ASN A 306 2.39 23.49 13.93
N ARG A 307 2.32 22.17 13.68
CA ARG A 307 3.17 21.16 14.32
C ARG A 307 3.84 20.27 13.30
N ILE A 308 5.17 20.16 13.40
CA ILE A 308 6.00 19.34 12.53
C ILE A 308 6.74 18.33 13.40
N ARG A 309 6.63 17.05 13.09
CA ARG A 309 7.36 15.99 13.76
C ARG A 309 8.11 15.12 12.76
N LEU A 310 9.39 14.96 13.01
CA LEU A 310 10.26 14.05 12.28
C LEU A 310 10.82 13.04 13.29
N ASP A 311 10.54 11.75 13.10
CA ASP A 311 10.90 10.69 14.03
C ASP A 311 11.60 9.55 13.29
N ARG A 312 12.87 9.33 13.55
CA ARG A 312 13.71 8.36 12.81
C ARG A 312 13.61 8.54 11.31
N VAL A 313 13.95 9.73 10.86
CA VAL A 313 14.02 10.10 9.43
C VAL A 313 15.45 10.36 9.06
N ARG A 314 15.93 9.71 7.99
CA ARG A 314 17.23 10.03 7.39
C ARG A 314 17.04 10.97 6.20
N VAL A 315 17.96 11.94 6.09
CA VAL A 315 17.98 12.91 5.01
C VAL A 315 19.37 12.96 4.40
N GLU A 316 19.50 12.67 3.12
CA GLU A 316 20.82 12.64 2.49
C GLU A 316 20.84 13.17 1.04
N HIS A 317 21.99 13.67 0.64
CA HIS A 317 22.32 14.05 -0.74
C HIS A 317 21.46 15.16 -1.35
N PHE A 318 21.04 16.16 -0.58
CA PHE A 318 20.39 17.36 -1.09
C PHE A 318 21.38 18.50 -1.31
N ASN A 319 21.21 19.26 -2.40
CA ASN A 319 22.06 20.41 -2.72
C ASN A 319 21.89 21.59 -1.76
N TYR A 320 20.80 21.61 -1.00
CA TYR A 320 20.58 22.65 0.00
C TYR A 320 20.03 22.05 1.30
N ARG A 321 18.75 21.75 1.38
CA ARG A 321 18.11 21.29 2.63
C ARG A 321 17.24 20.06 2.39
N GLY A 322 17.32 19.09 3.25
CA GLY A 322 16.38 17.96 3.21
C GLY A 322 14.98 18.35 3.65
N PHE A 323 14.85 18.91 4.86
CA PHE A 323 13.64 19.54 5.34
C PHE A 323 13.85 21.04 5.57
N SER A 324 12.98 21.85 5.00
CA SER A 324 12.90 23.29 5.24
C SER A 324 11.57 23.59 5.92
N MET A 325 11.62 23.88 7.22
CA MET A 325 10.47 24.04 8.12
C MET A 325 10.40 25.49 8.57
N TYR A 326 9.39 26.24 8.12
CA TYR A 326 9.37 27.67 8.42
C TYR A 326 7.98 28.32 8.34
N GLY A 327 7.89 29.47 8.98
CA GLY A 327 6.76 30.42 8.85
C GLY A 327 6.12 30.74 10.18
N PRO A 328 5.53 31.94 10.33
CA PRO A 328 5.04 32.48 11.59
C PRO A 328 3.90 31.63 12.23
N GLU A 329 3.24 30.80 11.46
CA GLU A 329 2.22 29.88 11.97
C GLU A 329 2.79 28.57 12.50
N THR A 330 4.11 28.32 12.31
CA THR A 330 4.76 27.11 12.81
C THR A 330 5.09 27.29 14.30
N LYS A 331 4.42 26.50 15.16
CA LYS A 331 4.59 26.62 16.62
C LYS A 331 5.59 25.63 17.16
N GLU A 332 5.61 24.41 16.62
CA GLU A 332 6.44 23.34 17.16
C GLU A 332 7.10 22.53 16.05
N VAL A 333 8.41 22.36 16.17
CA VAL A 333 9.21 21.47 15.34
C VAL A 333 9.94 20.48 16.24
N ILE A 334 9.72 19.18 16.02
CA ILE A 334 10.37 18.10 16.75
C ILE A 334 11.17 17.26 15.76
N ILE A 335 12.47 17.08 16.04
CA ILE A 335 13.41 16.24 15.30
C ILE A 335 13.93 15.20 16.30
N ASN A 336 13.46 13.95 16.19
CA ASN A 336 13.76 12.89 17.14
C ASN A 336 14.46 11.72 16.47
N GLU A 337 15.65 11.33 16.95
CA GLU A 337 16.45 10.21 16.45
C GLU A 337 16.62 10.22 14.91
N CYS A 338 16.75 11.44 14.36
CA CYS A 338 16.90 11.65 12.91
C CYS A 338 18.36 11.65 12.48
N GLU A 339 18.62 11.44 11.21
CA GLU A 339 19.95 11.38 10.63
C GLU A 339 20.06 12.33 9.42
N GLY A 340 21.18 13.06 9.32
CA GLY A 340 21.40 14.01 8.22
C GLY A 340 22.80 13.90 7.66
N PHE A 341 22.96 13.34 6.44
CA PHE A 341 24.24 13.06 5.84
C PHE A 341 24.40 13.69 4.45
N TYR A 342 25.61 14.16 4.14
CA TYR A 342 26.04 14.57 2.80
C TYR A 342 25.16 15.64 2.14
N ASN A 343 24.42 16.43 2.91
CA ASN A 343 23.68 17.57 2.39
C ASN A 343 24.62 18.76 2.24
N VAL A 344 24.48 19.53 1.17
CA VAL A 344 25.33 20.72 0.97
C VAL A 344 25.04 21.80 2.00
N GLY A 345 23.78 22.05 2.30
CA GLY A 345 23.36 23.01 3.32
C GLY A 345 23.22 22.35 4.68
N SER A 346 22.06 21.84 4.97
CA SER A 346 21.70 21.15 6.21
C SER A 346 20.63 20.09 5.92
N GLY A 347 20.68 18.96 6.59
CA GLY A 347 19.58 17.99 6.53
C GLY A 347 18.27 18.59 7.03
N PHE A 348 18.35 19.33 8.15
CA PHE A 348 17.19 19.88 8.86
C PHE A 348 17.40 21.37 9.15
N TRP A 349 16.46 22.17 8.68
CA TRP A 349 16.48 23.63 8.83
C TRP A 349 15.14 24.12 9.34
N ALA A 350 15.12 24.69 10.53
CA ALA A 350 13.96 25.34 11.12
C ALA A 350 14.17 26.85 11.17
N GLU A 351 13.15 27.61 10.80
CA GLU A 351 13.18 29.07 10.75
C GLU A 351 11.78 29.61 11.10
N ASP A 352 11.73 30.75 11.79
CA ASP A 352 10.48 31.44 12.06
C ASP A 352 9.44 30.52 12.75
N THR A 353 9.85 29.88 13.85
CA THR A 353 9.05 28.95 14.64
C THR A 353 9.16 29.25 16.13
N ASP A 354 8.10 28.98 16.91
CA ASP A 354 8.11 29.24 18.35
C ASP A 354 9.06 28.28 19.08
N SER A 355 9.10 27.00 18.68
CA SER A 355 9.98 26.02 19.31
C SER A 355 10.57 24.99 18.34
N LEU A 356 11.84 24.63 18.61
CA LEU A 356 12.58 23.56 17.94
C LEU A 356 13.17 22.64 18.99
N LEU A 357 12.74 21.38 19.00
CA LEU A 357 13.30 20.33 19.86
C LEU A 357 14.07 19.32 18.97
N VAL A 358 15.34 19.11 19.30
CA VAL A 358 16.17 18.07 18.66
C VAL A 358 16.60 17.08 19.71
N THR A 359 16.31 15.80 19.52
CA THR A 359 16.62 14.73 20.46
C THR A 359 17.34 13.60 19.76
N GLY A 360 18.55 13.27 20.23
CA GLY A 360 19.34 12.17 19.65
C GLY A 360 19.75 12.41 18.20
N GLY A 361 19.97 11.33 17.47
CA GLY A 361 20.28 11.34 16.04
C GLY A 361 21.75 11.54 15.70
N GLU A 362 22.07 11.47 14.40
CA GLU A 362 23.42 11.65 13.85
C GLU A 362 23.42 12.60 12.66
N PHE A 363 24.28 13.62 12.70
CA PHE A 363 24.31 14.68 11.70
C PHE A 363 25.75 14.92 11.25
N ALA A 364 26.10 14.43 10.05
CA ALA A 364 27.48 14.39 9.65
C ALA A 364 27.72 14.61 8.15
N TYR A 365 28.96 14.98 7.84
CA TYR A 365 29.46 15.13 6.47
C TYR A 365 28.68 16.14 5.63
N ASN A 366 27.95 17.07 6.26
CA ASN A 366 27.22 18.09 5.54
C ASN A 366 28.17 19.22 5.11
N GLY A 367 27.92 19.80 3.94
CA GLY A 367 28.66 20.89 3.36
C GLY A 367 29.73 20.51 2.34
N ILE A 368 30.31 21.54 1.74
CA ILE A 368 31.32 21.43 0.70
C ILE A 368 32.53 22.31 1.08
N SER A 369 33.73 21.85 0.74
CA SER A 369 34.97 22.54 0.95
C SER A 369 35.00 23.93 0.30
N GLY A 370 35.34 24.95 1.11
CA GLY A 370 35.47 26.32 0.63
C GLY A 370 34.20 27.15 0.58
N GLU A 371 33.05 26.58 0.94
CA GLU A 371 31.75 27.24 0.85
C GLU A 371 31.36 27.97 2.14
N VAL A 372 31.01 29.24 2.02
CA VAL A 372 30.56 30.06 3.16
C VAL A 372 29.02 29.96 3.26
N GLY A 373 28.53 29.55 4.43
CA GLY A 373 27.07 29.51 4.70
C GLY A 373 26.40 28.17 4.40
N THR A 374 27.17 27.08 4.32
CA THR A 374 26.69 25.72 4.12
C THR A 374 27.43 24.75 5.04
N GLY A 375 26.90 23.55 5.21
CA GLY A 375 27.57 22.48 5.96
C GLY A 375 27.27 22.45 7.44
N TYR A 376 25.98 22.47 7.75
CA TYR A 376 25.48 22.38 9.12
C TYR A 376 24.87 21.03 9.41
N GLY A 377 25.06 20.52 10.60
CA GLY A 377 24.34 19.33 11.04
C GLY A 377 22.85 19.61 11.18
N VAL A 378 22.49 20.50 12.10
CA VAL A 378 21.12 21.02 12.26
C VAL A 378 21.14 22.53 12.40
N THR A 379 20.17 23.21 11.84
CA THR A 379 20.07 24.68 11.87
C THR A 379 18.77 25.13 12.48
N GLY A 380 18.86 25.96 13.54
CA GLY A 380 17.83 26.86 13.98
C GLY A 380 18.16 28.27 13.46
N SER A 381 17.33 28.80 12.57
CA SER A 381 17.60 30.09 11.92
C SER A 381 16.63 31.18 12.40
N THR A 382 16.58 32.26 11.70
CA THR A 382 15.88 33.52 12.00
C THR A 382 14.57 33.32 12.76
N ARG A 383 14.40 34.00 13.89
CA ARG A 383 13.21 34.01 14.72
C ARG A 383 12.75 32.63 15.23
N VAL A 384 13.66 31.76 15.61
CA VAL A 384 13.33 30.58 16.40
C VAL A 384 13.24 31.01 17.86
N GLY A 385 12.06 30.86 18.47
CA GLY A 385 11.81 31.30 19.86
C GLY A 385 12.64 30.50 20.87
N ASN A 386 12.42 29.20 20.93
CA ASN A 386 13.14 28.29 21.81
C ASN A 386 13.76 27.13 21.03
N MET A 387 15.06 26.91 21.16
CA MET A 387 15.72 25.71 20.64
C MET A 387 16.32 24.90 21.78
N VAL A 388 15.91 23.65 21.86
CA VAL A 388 16.44 22.68 22.83
C VAL A 388 17.05 21.51 22.08
N VAL A 389 18.29 21.22 22.38
CA VAL A 389 19.02 20.07 21.82
C VAL A 389 19.41 19.14 22.95
N SER A 390 19.01 17.86 22.87
CA SER A 390 19.26 16.84 23.88
C SER A 390 19.94 15.62 23.26
N GLY A 391 21.20 15.44 23.50
CA GLY A 391 22.01 14.35 22.94
C GLY A 391 22.35 14.57 21.46
N GLY A 392 22.53 13.48 20.74
CA GLY A 392 22.92 13.46 19.34
C GLY A 392 24.42 13.45 19.08
N TYR A 393 24.81 13.07 17.86
CA TYR A 393 26.17 13.01 17.38
C TYR A 393 26.34 13.92 16.16
N TYR A 394 27.14 14.99 16.30
CA TYR A 394 27.33 16.04 15.31
C TYR A 394 28.78 16.05 14.88
N HIS A 395 29.12 15.54 13.69
CA HIS A 395 30.52 15.36 13.34
C HIS A 395 30.81 15.55 11.86
N HIS A 396 32.08 15.87 11.58
CA HIS A 396 32.63 16.04 10.22
C HIS A 396 31.78 16.94 9.32
N ASN A 397 30.98 17.85 9.89
CA ASN A 397 30.30 18.85 9.12
C ASN A 397 31.28 19.91 8.66
N TYR A 398 31.13 20.33 7.43
CA TYR A 398 32.09 21.24 6.83
C TYR A 398 32.15 22.59 7.53
N ARG A 399 31.09 22.97 8.20
CA ARG A 399 31.06 24.22 8.95
C ARG A 399 30.77 24.02 10.43
N LYS A 400 29.55 23.65 10.81
CA LYS A 400 29.13 23.57 12.21
C LYS A 400 28.35 22.33 12.50
N GLY A 401 28.48 21.79 13.69
CA GLY A 401 27.60 20.73 14.18
C GLY A 401 26.20 21.26 14.38
N LEU A 402 26.03 22.33 15.15
CA LEU A 402 24.79 23.06 15.35
C LEU A 402 24.96 24.53 14.93
N ASP A 403 23.96 25.05 14.29
CA ASP A 403 23.90 26.45 13.87
C ASP A 403 22.63 27.11 14.41
N THR A 404 22.77 28.25 15.11
CA THR A 404 21.68 28.93 15.80
C THR A 404 21.60 30.42 15.42
N HIS A 405 21.43 30.70 14.13
CA HIS A 405 21.28 32.06 13.63
C HIS A 405 19.93 32.67 14.03
N GLY A 406 19.90 33.52 15.04
CA GLY A 406 18.70 34.24 15.45
C GLY A 406 17.70 33.39 16.27
N VAL A 407 18.22 32.44 17.03
CA VAL A 407 17.50 31.74 18.08
C VAL A 407 17.44 32.61 19.33
N HIS A 408 16.25 32.81 19.91
CA HIS A 408 16.10 33.67 21.09
C HIS A 408 16.55 32.96 22.37
N HIS A 409 16.15 31.72 22.57
CA HIS A 409 16.55 30.90 23.73
C HIS A 409 17.11 29.56 23.27
N PHE A 410 18.36 29.31 23.61
CA PHE A 410 19.05 28.06 23.26
C PHE A 410 19.45 27.27 24.50
N ARG A 411 19.17 25.95 24.48
CA ARG A 411 19.64 25.02 25.51
C ARG A 411 20.25 23.79 24.87
N LEU A 412 21.45 23.46 25.27
CA LEU A 412 22.15 22.23 24.89
C LEU A 412 22.26 21.32 26.12
N LEU A 413 21.60 20.15 26.05
CA LEU A 413 21.52 19.15 27.12
C LEU A 413 22.32 17.89 26.74
N GLY A 414 23.61 18.05 26.52
CA GLY A 414 24.51 16.98 26.06
C GLY A 414 24.61 16.87 24.55
N GLY A 415 25.28 15.83 24.08
CA GLY A 415 25.62 15.59 22.69
C GLY A 415 27.11 15.39 22.49
N LEU A 416 27.48 14.66 21.43
CA LEU A 416 28.87 14.46 21.02
C LEU A 416 29.15 15.30 19.79
N PHE A 417 30.20 16.11 19.88
CA PHE A 417 30.64 16.97 18.77
C PHE A 417 32.07 16.62 18.41
N GLN A 418 32.31 16.28 17.14
CA GLN A 418 33.65 15.87 16.71
C GLN A 418 33.95 16.37 15.30
N ALA A 419 35.15 16.86 15.10
CA ALA A 419 35.72 17.18 13.78
C ALA A 419 34.84 18.05 12.86
N ASN A 420 33.98 18.91 13.41
CA ASN A 420 33.33 19.95 12.63
C ASN A 420 34.35 21.07 12.36
N ILE A 421 34.46 21.57 11.12
CA ILE A 421 35.64 22.34 10.69
C ILE A 421 35.70 23.74 11.32
N TYR A 422 34.58 24.46 11.39
CA TYR A 422 34.60 25.84 11.92
C TYR A 422 34.20 25.89 13.40
N SER A 423 33.11 25.25 13.80
CA SER A 423 32.74 25.20 15.20
C SER A 423 31.86 23.98 15.48
N HIS A 424 31.86 23.56 16.73
CA HIS A 424 30.97 22.48 17.16
C HIS A 424 29.53 22.96 17.33
N CYS A 425 29.38 24.10 18.01
CA CYS A 425 28.11 24.78 18.19
C CYS A 425 28.36 26.28 18.12
N ASP A 426 27.56 27.01 17.40
CA ASP A 426 27.67 28.45 17.27
C ASP A 426 26.32 29.10 17.58
N VAL A 427 26.36 30.06 18.51
CA VAL A 427 25.20 30.84 18.97
C VAL A 427 25.39 32.27 18.44
N LEU A 428 24.75 32.60 17.33
CA LEU A 428 24.81 33.92 16.73
C LEU A 428 23.48 34.65 16.92
N ARG A 429 23.56 35.86 17.50
CA ARG A 429 22.44 36.80 17.51
C ARG A 429 22.35 37.53 16.17
N TYR A 430 21.18 37.57 15.58
CA TYR A 430 20.99 38.43 14.40
C TYR A 430 20.99 39.90 14.84
N ALA A 431 21.89 40.69 14.26
CA ALA A 431 22.10 42.10 14.65
C ALA A 431 20.96 43.06 14.25
N THR A 432 19.88 42.56 13.67
CA THR A 432 18.76 43.35 13.11
C THR A 432 17.42 43.13 13.80
N ASP A 433 17.37 42.47 14.97
CA ASP A 433 16.14 42.42 15.75
C ASP A 433 16.01 43.69 16.61
N PRO A 434 15.12 44.63 16.27
CA PRO A 434 14.96 45.86 17.01
C PRO A 434 14.24 45.69 18.35
N THR A 435 13.80 44.48 18.68
CA THR A 435 13.03 44.19 19.89
C THR A 435 13.78 43.31 20.91
N GLY A 436 15.02 42.98 20.70
CA GLY A 436 15.80 42.02 21.48
C GLY A 436 16.60 42.51 22.65
#